data_b185d9b426ac08798409a2e61627229f
#
_entry.id   b185d9b426ac08798409a2e61627229f
#
_cell.length_a   1.000
_cell.length_b   1.000
_cell.length_c   1.000
_cell.angle_alpha   90.00
_cell.angle_beta   90.00
_cell.angle_gamma   90.00
#
_symmetry.space_group_name_H-M   'P 1'
#
loop_
_entity.id
_entity.type
_entity.pdbx_description
1 polymer ?
#
loop_
_entity_poly.entity_id
_entity_poly.type
_entity_poly.pdbx_seq_one_letter_code
_entity_poly.pdbx_strand_id
1 'polypeptide(L)'
;VIGPVLDVKFGSEKSLPNLLNALVIKQGDKEIVAEVAQHVGGDTVRCISMSSTDGLVRGMEVVDTGAPITVPVGDATLGRIFNVLGQPVDGKPAPTDAPQMPIHRPAPEFEELQPTAEILETGIKVVDLLAPYLKGGKIGLFGGAGVGKTVLIQELITNIASQHGGLSVFAGVGERTREGNDLYEEMTDSGVIKKTALVFGQMNEPPGARMRVALTGL
;
A
#
# COMPACT_ATOMS: atom_id res chain seq x y z
N VAL A 1 -0.92 24.96 -4.10
CA VAL A 1 -0.32 23.73 -4.60
C VAL A 1 1.18 23.93 -4.74
N ILE A 2 1.97 23.05 -4.14
CA ILE A 2 3.45 23.05 -4.23
C ILE A 2 3.90 21.60 -4.43
N GLY A 3 4.05 21.17 -5.69
CA GLY A 3 4.31 19.77 -6.02
C GLY A 3 3.18 18.88 -5.47
N PRO A 4 3.47 17.82 -4.68
CA PRO A 4 2.44 16.94 -4.12
C PRO A 4 1.72 17.53 -2.91
N VAL A 5 2.10 18.72 -2.44
CA VAL A 5 1.54 19.36 -1.25
C VAL A 5 0.43 20.34 -1.63
N LEU A 6 -0.70 20.22 -0.95
CA LEU A 6 -1.86 21.07 -1.12
C LEU A 6 -2.20 21.76 0.20
N ASP A 7 -2.42 23.07 0.18
CA ASP A 7 -3.03 23.78 1.30
C ASP A 7 -4.51 24.01 0.97
N VAL A 8 -5.38 23.46 1.81
CA VAL A 8 -6.85 23.48 1.64
C VAL A 8 -7.44 24.35 2.74
N LYS A 9 -8.27 25.32 2.33
CA LYS A 9 -8.92 26.26 3.22
C LYS A 9 -10.38 25.84 3.45
N PHE A 10 -10.79 25.77 4.70
CA PHE A 10 -12.16 25.48 5.11
C PHE A 10 -12.90 26.77 5.54
N GLY A 11 -14.20 26.69 5.68
CA GLY A 11 -15.01 27.87 6.03
C GLY A 11 -14.88 28.33 7.49
N SER A 12 -14.38 27.46 8.37
CA SER A 12 -14.11 27.76 9.78
C SER A 12 -13.16 26.75 10.40
N GLU A 13 -12.48 27.13 11.49
CA GLU A 13 -11.64 26.21 12.27
C GLU A 13 -12.42 25.01 12.84
N LYS A 14 -13.71 25.19 13.13
CA LYS A 14 -14.57 24.13 13.67
C LYS A 14 -14.96 23.06 12.64
N SER A 15 -14.73 23.31 11.36
CA SER A 15 -15.01 22.39 10.25
C SER A 15 -13.77 21.74 9.67
N LEU A 16 -12.63 21.82 10.36
CA LEU A 16 -11.40 21.19 9.90
C LEU A 16 -11.50 19.67 9.96
N PRO A 17 -11.04 18.98 8.91
CA PRO A 17 -10.96 17.52 8.90
C PRO A 17 -9.96 17.02 9.93
N ASN A 18 -10.16 15.81 10.41
CA ASN A 18 -9.16 15.14 11.25
C ASN A 18 -7.87 14.87 10.48
N LEU A 19 -6.76 14.75 11.19
CA LEU A 19 -5.51 14.27 10.60
C LEU A 19 -5.74 12.89 9.99
N LEU A 20 -5.07 12.63 8.86
CA LEU A 20 -5.16 11.40 8.07
C LEU A 20 -6.48 11.20 7.32
N ASN A 21 -7.46 12.10 7.45
CA ASN A 21 -8.64 12.05 6.60
C ASN A 21 -8.27 12.19 5.12
N ALA A 22 -9.01 11.47 4.28
CA ALA A 22 -8.95 11.60 2.84
C ALA A 22 -9.82 12.78 2.38
N LEU A 23 -9.25 13.67 1.61
CA LEU A 23 -9.95 14.74 0.91
C LEU A 23 -10.04 14.41 -0.57
N VAL A 24 -11.20 14.64 -1.17
CA VAL A 24 -11.43 14.41 -2.60
C VAL A 24 -11.58 15.75 -3.32
N ILE A 25 -10.81 15.92 -4.38
CA ILE A 25 -10.83 17.08 -5.27
C ILE A 25 -11.32 16.61 -6.65
N LYS A 26 -12.41 17.20 -7.15
CA LYS A 26 -12.94 16.89 -8.48
C LYS A 26 -12.29 17.78 -9.53
N GLN A 27 -11.64 17.15 -10.51
CA GLN A 27 -11.02 17.82 -11.66
C GLN A 27 -11.60 17.24 -12.95
N GLY A 28 -12.74 17.79 -13.41
CA GLY A 28 -13.49 17.20 -14.51
C GLY A 28 -13.97 15.79 -14.15
N ASP A 29 -13.60 14.81 -14.97
CA ASP A 29 -13.94 13.39 -14.75
C ASP A 29 -12.96 12.65 -13.81
N LYS A 30 -11.92 13.33 -13.33
CA LYS A 30 -10.92 12.75 -12.44
C LYS A 30 -11.17 13.15 -11.00
N GLU A 31 -10.96 12.20 -10.10
CA GLU A 31 -10.91 12.45 -8.66
C GLU A 31 -9.46 12.34 -8.18
N ILE A 32 -9.00 13.38 -7.51
CA ILE A 32 -7.68 13.42 -6.87
C ILE A 32 -7.90 13.28 -5.39
N VAL A 33 -7.27 12.27 -4.79
CA VAL A 33 -7.31 12.03 -3.36
C VAL A 33 -6.07 12.61 -2.71
N ALA A 34 -6.27 13.37 -1.64
CA ALA A 34 -5.20 13.92 -0.80
C ALA A 34 -5.44 13.59 0.67
N GLU A 35 -4.40 13.27 1.41
CA GLU A 35 -4.47 12.95 2.82
C GLU A 35 -4.09 14.17 3.66
N VAL A 36 -4.85 14.47 4.71
CA VAL A 36 -4.55 15.53 5.67
C VAL A 36 -3.33 15.18 6.50
N ALA A 37 -2.25 15.91 6.30
CA ALA A 37 -0.98 15.69 7.00
C ALA A 37 -0.80 16.60 8.22
N GLN A 38 -1.34 17.83 8.17
CA GLN A 38 -1.11 18.82 9.22
C GLN A 38 -2.19 19.92 9.22
N HIS A 39 -2.57 20.40 10.40
CA HIS A 39 -3.26 21.66 10.56
C HIS A 39 -2.22 22.80 10.59
N VAL A 40 -2.32 23.74 9.66
CA VAL A 40 -1.33 24.83 9.52
C VAL A 40 -1.67 26.04 10.40
N GLY A 41 -2.92 26.11 10.82
CA GLY A 41 -3.46 27.19 11.64
C GLY A 41 -4.61 27.91 10.94
N GLY A 42 -5.43 28.61 11.72
CA GLY A 42 -6.67 29.20 11.24
C GLY A 42 -7.60 28.12 10.68
N ASP A 43 -8.11 28.34 9.49
CA ASP A 43 -9.04 27.47 8.77
C ASP A 43 -8.37 26.62 7.68
N THR A 44 -7.05 26.37 7.77
CA THR A 44 -6.25 25.77 6.71
C THR A 44 -5.58 24.46 7.15
N VAL A 45 -5.68 23.45 6.31
CA VAL A 45 -4.97 22.18 6.46
C VAL A 45 -3.99 21.96 5.32
N ARG A 46 -2.90 21.29 5.62
CA ARG A 46 -1.90 20.84 4.63
C ARG A 46 -2.10 19.37 4.33
N CYS A 47 -2.18 19.05 3.05
CA CYS A 47 -2.46 17.71 2.56
C CYS A 47 -1.38 17.24 1.60
N ILE A 48 -1.26 15.93 1.48
CA ILE A 48 -0.36 15.28 0.53
C ILE A 48 -1.21 14.54 -0.49
N SER A 49 -1.03 14.87 -1.77
CA SER A 49 -1.76 14.23 -2.86
C SER A 49 -1.24 12.82 -3.13
N MET A 50 -2.17 11.88 -3.35
CA MET A 50 -1.89 10.51 -3.78
C MET A 50 -1.76 10.39 -5.31
N SER A 51 -2.15 11.43 -6.04
CA SER A 51 -2.08 11.49 -7.51
C SER A 51 -1.35 12.75 -7.97
N SER A 52 -1.11 12.88 -9.30
CA SER A 52 -0.55 14.11 -9.85
C SER A 52 -1.46 15.31 -9.53
N THR A 53 -0.82 16.42 -9.18
CA THR A 53 -1.49 17.71 -8.92
C THR A 53 -1.56 18.61 -10.14
N ASP A 54 -1.17 18.11 -11.31
CA ASP A 54 -1.17 18.87 -12.56
C ASP A 54 -2.59 19.32 -12.92
N GLY A 55 -2.73 20.61 -13.23
CA GLY A 55 -4.01 21.23 -13.59
C GLY A 55 -4.89 21.61 -12.41
N LEU A 56 -4.47 21.41 -11.15
CA LEU A 56 -5.17 21.95 -9.99
C LEU A 56 -5.00 23.47 -9.92
N VAL A 57 -6.10 24.17 -9.76
CA VAL A 57 -6.14 25.62 -9.63
C VAL A 57 -6.76 26.07 -8.31
N ARG A 58 -6.44 27.28 -7.90
CA ARG A 58 -7.03 27.88 -6.70
C ARG A 58 -8.55 28.01 -6.85
N GLY A 59 -9.29 27.71 -5.81
CA GLY A 59 -10.74 27.83 -5.75
C GLY A 59 -11.51 26.59 -6.19
N MET A 60 -10.79 25.48 -6.51
CA MET A 60 -11.46 24.19 -6.70
C MET A 60 -12.07 23.70 -5.40
N GLU A 61 -13.22 23.06 -5.52
CA GLU A 61 -13.93 22.47 -4.40
C GLU A 61 -13.20 21.21 -3.89
N VAL A 62 -13.10 21.10 -2.57
CA VAL A 62 -12.50 19.96 -1.89
C VAL A 62 -13.48 19.43 -0.87
N VAL A 63 -13.76 18.14 -0.92
CA VAL A 63 -14.70 17.46 -0.05
C VAL A 63 -13.94 16.57 0.95
N ASP A 64 -14.20 16.77 2.24
CA ASP A 64 -13.75 15.85 3.28
C ASP A 64 -14.61 14.59 3.28
N THR A 65 -13.99 13.42 3.18
CA THR A 65 -14.71 12.14 3.24
C THR A 65 -15.11 11.75 4.67
N GLY A 66 -14.58 12.45 5.67
CA GLY A 66 -14.80 12.14 7.09
C GLY A 66 -14.04 10.91 7.60
N ALA A 67 -13.22 10.28 6.77
CA ALA A 67 -12.49 9.05 7.11
C ALA A 67 -11.09 9.02 6.43
N PRO A 68 -10.15 8.21 6.94
CA PRO A 68 -8.90 7.92 6.24
C PRO A 68 -9.13 7.22 4.90
N ILE A 69 -8.06 7.13 4.08
CA ILE A 69 -8.07 6.31 2.87
C ILE A 69 -8.40 4.87 3.24
N THR A 70 -9.40 4.29 2.56
CA THR A 70 -9.81 2.89 2.72
C THR A 70 -9.50 2.09 1.47
N VAL A 71 -9.18 0.82 1.66
CA VAL A 71 -8.81 -0.11 0.59
C VAL A 71 -9.54 -1.44 0.73
N PRO A 72 -9.81 -2.14 -0.38
CA PRO A 72 -10.44 -3.45 -0.33
C PRO A 72 -9.53 -4.48 0.34
N VAL A 73 -10.12 -5.37 1.14
CA VAL A 73 -9.41 -6.45 1.82
C VAL A 73 -10.12 -7.79 1.62
N GLY A 74 -9.45 -8.88 1.98
CA GLY A 74 -9.99 -10.24 1.92
C GLY A 74 -9.70 -10.96 0.60
N ASP A 75 -10.32 -12.12 0.42
CA ASP A 75 -10.03 -13.05 -0.68
C ASP A 75 -10.24 -12.44 -2.07
N ALA A 76 -11.11 -11.44 -2.20
CA ALA A 76 -11.36 -10.75 -3.46
C ALA A 76 -10.15 -9.95 -3.98
N THR A 77 -9.14 -9.74 -3.15
CA THR A 77 -7.89 -9.06 -3.52
C THR A 77 -6.82 -10.01 -4.07
N LEU A 78 -6.97 -11.32 -3.87
CA LEU A 78 -6.01 -12.31 -4.32
C LEU A 78 -5.97 -12.41 -5.85
N GLY A 79 -4.80 -12.52 -6.40
CA GLY A 79 -4.58 -12.56 -7.85
C GLY A 79 -4.73 -11.21 -8.54
N ARG A 80 -4.75 -10.12 -7.77
CA ARG A 80 -5.01 -8.77 -8.26
C ARG A 80 -3.84 -7.83 -7.98
N ILE A 81 -3.80 -6.74 -8.76
CA ILE A 81 -2.84 -5.65 -8.59
C ILE A 81 -3.60 -4.36 -8.27
N PHE A 82 -3.21 -3.70 -7.20
CA PHE A 82 -3.82 -2.45 -6.73
C PHE A 82 -2.81 -1.30 -6.66
N ASN A 83 -3.30 -0.08 -6.76
CA ASN A 83 -2.53 1.12 -6.42
C ASN A 83 -2.70 1.48 -4.93
N VAL A 84 -2.13 2.60 -4.50
CA VAL A 84 -2.19 3.10 -3.10
C VAL A 84 -3.62 3.32 -2.59
N LEU A 85 -4.57 3.61 -3.48
CA LEU A 85 -5.97 3.85 -3.15
C LEU A 85 -6.82 2.56 -3.20
N GLY A 86 -6.21 1.38 -3.38
CA GLY A 86 -6.94 0.13 -3.54
C GLY A 86 -7.69 0.01 -4.87
N GLN A 87 -7.36 0.87 -5.84
CA GLN A 87 -7.93 0.78 -7.17
C GLN A 87 -7.15 -0.25 -8.00
N PRO A 88 -7.83 -1.13 -8.74
CA PRO A 88 -7.16 -2.12 -9.56
C PRO A 88 -6.42 -1.46 -10.73
N VAL A 89 -5.20 -1.94 -10.97
CA VAL A 89 -4.35 -1.51 -12.11
C VAL A 89 -4.04 -2.65 -13.07
N ASP A 90 -4.67 -3.80 -12.88
CA ASP A 90 -4.55 -5.02 -13.68
C ASP A 90 -5.53 -5.09 -14.87
N GLY A 91 -6.25 -4.00 -15.18
CA GLY A 91 -7.24 -3.93 -16.26
C GLY A 91 -8.56 -4.68 -15.97
N LYS A 92 -8.72 -5.24 -14.79
CA LYS A 92 -9.96 -5.94 -14.37
C LYS A 92 -10.86 -4.99 -13.56
N PRO A 93 -12.19 -5.23 -13.51
CA PRO A 93 -13.10 -4.41 -12.70
C PRO A 93 -12.73 -4.46 -11.22
N ALA A 94 -13.10 -3.39 -10.50
CA ALA A 94 -12.91 -3.33 -9.05
C ALA A 94 -13.71 -4.43 -8.35
N PRO A 95 -13.20 -5.03 -7.26
CA PRO A 95 -13.97 -5.97 -6.45
C PRO A 95 -15.14 -5.24 -5.79
N THR A 96 -16.39 -5.64 -6.12
CA THR A 96 -17.61 -4.95 -5.68
C THR A 96 -18.03 -5.31 -4.26
N ASP A 97 -17.70 -6.52 -3.80
CA ASP A 97 -18.16 -7.06 -2.52
C ASP A 97 -17.04 -7.19 -1.48
N ALA A 98 -15.87 -6.59 -1.73
CA ALA A 98 -14.76 -6.63 -0.79
C ALA A 98 -15.02 -5.69 0.42
N PRO A 99 -14.82 -6.17 1.65
CA PRO A 99 -14.80 -5.29 2.82
C PRO A 99 -13.74 -4.19 2.64
N GLN A 100 -14.01 -3.02 3.18
CA GLN A 100 -13.10 -1.88 3.12
C GLN A 100 -12.46 -1.68 4.49
N MET A 101 -11.16 -1.49 4.54
CA MET A 101 -10.42 -1.16 5.76
C MET A 101 -9.56 0.09 5.58
N PRO A 102 -9.42 0.93 6.64
CA PRO A 102 -8.53 2.09 6.56
C PRO A 102 -7.07 1.63 6.53
N ILE A 103 -6.24 2.34 5.76
CA ILE A 103 -4.79 2.07 5.72
C ILE A 103 -4.08 2.44 7.02
N HIS A 104 -4.68 3.34 7.81
CA HIS A 104 -4.20 3.71 9.14
C HIS A 104 -4.98 2.92 10.19
N ARG A 105 -4.34 1.92 10.75
CA ARG A 105 -4.89 1.06 11.80
C ARG A 105 -4.04 1.14 13.06
N PRO A 106 -4.63 1.01 14.27
CA PRO A 106 -3.85 0.80 15.48
C PRO A 106 -3.10 -0.54 15.41
N ALA A 107 -2.01 -0.63 16.16
CA ALA A 107 -1.33 -1.91 16.36
C ALA A 107 -2.25 -2.89 17.10
N PRO A 108 -2.07 -4.22 16.91
CA PRO A 108 -2.78 -5.22 17.71
C PRO A 108 -2.58 -4.98 19.21
N GLU A 109 -3.62 -5.27 19.99
CA GLU A 109 -3.55 -5.20 21.45
C GLU A 109 -2.57 -6.26 22.01
N PHE A 110 -2.03 -6.02 23.18
CA PHE A 110 -1.03 -6.92 23.77
C PHE A 110 -1.56 -8.34 23.96
N GLU A 111 -2.85 -8.47 24.25
CA GLU A 111 -3.53 -9.76 24.45
C GLU A 111 -3.67 -10.58 23.16
N GLU A 112 -3.63 -9.93 22.00
CA GLU A 112 -3.68 -10.56 20.68
C GLU A 112 -2.31 -11.06 20.20
N LEU A 113 -1.23 -10.68 20.90
CA LEU A 113 0.13 -11.09 20.53
C LEU A 113 0.41 -12.53 20.94
N GLN A 114 0.94 -13.32 20.00
CA GLN A 114 1.37 -14.68 20.26
C GLN A 114 2.73 -14.69 20.97
N PRO A 115 2.82 -15.18 22.24
CA PRO A 115 4.04 -15.09 23.03
C PRO A 115 5.12 -16.12 22.67
N THR A 116 4.77 -17.16 21.89
CA THR A 116 5.68 -18.25 21.53
C THR A 116 6.46 -17.97 20.26
N ALA A 117 7.80 -18.06 20.37
CA ALA A 117 8.68 -18.00 19.20
C ALA A 117 8.62 -19.34 18.45
N GLU A 118 8.06 -19.32 17.25
CA GLU A 118 7.98 -20.47 16.35
C GLU A 118 8.77 -20.16 15.07
N ILE A 119 9.61 -21.10 14.63
CA ILE A 119 10.42 -20.93 13.43
C ILE A 119 9.52 -21.10 12.18
N LEU A 120 9.69 -20.19 11.23
CA LEU A 120 9.12 -20.30 9.90
C LEU A 120 10.15 -20.97 8.98
N GLU A 121 9.90 -22.21 8.60
CA GLU A 121 10.73 -22.90 7.62
C GLU A 121 10.50 -22.29 6.23
N THR A 122 11.54 -21.66 5.69
CA THR A 122 11.45 -20.93 4.40
C THR A 122 11.70 -21.82 3.20
N GLY A 123 12.34 -22.98 3.39
CA GLY A 123 12.83 -23.86 2.32
C GLY A 123 14.13 -23.38 1.68
N ILE A 124 14.66 -22.25 2.12
CA ILE A 124 15.94 -21.70 1.65
C ILE A 124 17.02 -22.12 2.63
N LYS A 125 17.84 -23.10 2.27
CA LYS A 125 18.81 -23.76 3.16
C LYS A 125 19.69 -22.79 3.94
N VAL A 126 20.21 -21.75 3.30
CA VAL A 126 21.09 -20.77 3.96
C VAL A 126 20.35 -19.95 4.99
N VAL A 127 19.09 -19.62 4.76
CA VAL A 127 18.23 -18.89 5.70
C VAL A 127 17.90 -19.78 6.88
N ASP A 128 17.34 -20.96 6.61
CA ASP A 128 16.85 -21.85 7.67
C ASP A 128 17.96 -22.35 8.58
N LEU A 129 19.17 -22.51 8.04
CA LEU A 129 20.32 -23.00 8.80
C LEU A 129 21.09 -21.92 9.56
N LEU A 130 21.29 -20.74 8.94
CA LEU A 130 22.19 -19.72 9.48
C LEU A 130 21.47 -18.51 10.09
N ALA A 131 20.25 -18.19 9.62
CA ALA A 131 19.48 -17.05 10.08
C ALA A 131 17.97 -17.35 10.04
N PRO A 132 17.48 -18.33 10.82
CA PRO A 132 16.09 -18.78 10.74
C PRO A 132 15.11 -17.65 11.05
N TYR A 133 14.01 -17.63 10.32
CA TYR A 133 12.95 -16.65 10.48
C TYR A 133 11.97 -17.10 11.56
N LEU A 134 11.45 -16.16 12.31
CA LEU A 134 10.38 -16.41 13.28
C LEU A 134 9.03 -16.03 12.66
N LYS A 135 8.00 -16.84 12.92
CA LYS A 135 6.61 -16.48 12.58
C LYS A 135 6.23 -15.19 13.31
N GLY A 136 5.63 -14.24 12.61
CA GLY A 136 5.33 -12.91 13.11
C GLY A 136 6.54 -11.97 13.24
N GLY A 137 7.73 -12.43 12.86
CA GLY A 137 8.95 -11.63 12.87
C GLY A 137 9.01 -10.59 11.76
N LYS A 138 9.81 -9.55 11.96
CA LYS A 138 10.16 -8.55 10.95
C LYS A 138 11.57 -8.84 10.46
N ILE A 139 11.72 -9.11 9.17
CA ILE A 139 12.99 -9.54 8.56
C ILE A 139 13.41 -8.50 7.52
N GLY A 140 14.67 -8.07 7.58
CA GLY A 140 15.27 -7.17 6.62
C GLY A 140 16.26 -7.88 5.70
N LEU A 141 16.06 -7.78 4.39
CA LEU A 141 16.99 -8.24 3.37
C LEU A 141 17.70 -7.03 2.76
N PHE A 142 18.95 -6.82 3.11
CA PHE A 142 19.75 -5.69 2.66
C PHE A 142 20.77 -6.11 1.60
N GLY A 143 20.97 -5.29 0.59
CA GLY A 143 21.95 -5.52 -0.46
C GLY A 143 21.87 -4.47 -1.56
N GLY A 144 22.93 -4.34 -2.33
CA GLY A 144 22.99 -3.49 -3.53
C GLY A 144 22.05 -3.94 -4.64
N ALA A 145 22.13 -3.28 -5.79
CA ALA A 145 21.39 -3.69 -6.97
C ALA A 145 21.93 -5.03 -7.53
N GLY A 146 21.04 -5.88 -8.06
CA GLY A 146 21.43 -7.10 -8.76
C GLY A 146 21.96 -8.25 -7.87
N VAL A 147 21.77 -8.19 -6.55
CA VAL A 147 22.27 -9.23 -5.62
C VAL A 147 21.23 -10.32 -5.31
N GLY A 148 20.11 -10.36 -6.03
CA GLY A 148 19.11 -11.41 -5.91
C GLY A 148 18.06 -11.23 -4.82
N LYS A 149 17.87 -10.01 -4.27
CA LYS A 149 16.80 -9.75 -3.27
C LYS A 149 15.42 -10.15 -3.75
N THR A 150 15.06 -9.76 -4.97
CA THR A 150 13.74 -10.06 -5.57
C THR A 150 13.57 -11.57 -5.75
N VAL A 151 14.61 -12.29 -6.19
CA VAL A 151 14.58 -13.75 -6.32
C VAL A 151 14.32 -14.43 -4.98
N LEU A 152 14.96 -13.97 -3.90
CA LEU A 152 14.71 -14.49 -2.55
C LEU A 152 13.26 -14.23 -2.09
N ILE A 153 12.74 -13.05 -2.38
CA ILE A 153 11.34 -12.72 -2.03
C ILE A 153 10.36 -13.60 -2.80
N GLN A 154 10.59 -13.82 -4.10
CA GLN A 154 9.77 -14.70 -4.92
C GLN A 154 9.78 -16.14 -4.41
N GLU A 155 10.97 -16.66 -4.07
CA GLU A 155 11.12 -18.00 -3.52
C GLU A 155 10.39 -18.14 -2.17
N LEU A 156 10.49 -17.13 -1.29
CA LEU A 156 9.75 -17.10 -0.03
C LEU A 156 8.24 -17.14 -0.26
N ILE A 157 7.72 -16.30 -1.15
CA ILE A 157 6.29 -16.26 -1.48
C ILE A 157 5.83 -17.61 -2.04
N THR A 158 6.62 -18.20 -2.95
CA THR A 158 6.32 -19.50 -3.56
C THR A 158 6.29 -20.61 -2.52
N ASN A 159 7.26 -20.65 -1.62
CA ASN A 159 7.36 -21.68 -0.60
C ASN A 159 6.25 -21.53 0.46
N ILE A 160 5.94 -20.30 0.88
CA ILE A 160 4.81 -20.04 1.80
C ILE A 160 3.49 -20.48 1.18
N ALA A 161 3.25 -20.17 -0.08
CA ALA A 161 2.02 -20.53 -0.77
C ALA A 161 1.88 -22.04 -1.01
N SER A 162 2.99 -22.73 -1.35
CA SER A 162 2.99 -24.16 -1.71
C SER A 162 3.06 -25.08 -0.50
N GLN A 163 3.92 -24.77 0.47
CA GLN A 163 4.19 -25.67 1.60
C GLN A 163 3.35 -25.36 2.83
N HIS A 164 3.10 -24.06 3.11
CA HIS A 164 2.33 -23.65 4.29
C HIS A 164 0.87 -23.30 3.99
N GLY A 165 0.46 -23.30 2.71
CA GLY A 165 -0.90 -22.90 2.33
C GLY A 165 -1.21 -21.43 2.61
N GLY A 166 -0.20 -20.63 2.92
CA GLY A 166 -0.32 -19.23 3.30
C GLY A 166 -0.68 -18.31 2.15
N LEU A 167 -1.13 -17.12 2.52
CA LEU A 167 -1.38 -16.01 1.60
C LEU A 167 -0.24 -15.01 1.70
N SER A 168 0.02 -14.29 0.62
CA SER A 168 1.07 -13.29 0.56
C SER A 168 0.53 -11.96 0.06
N VAL A 169 1.06 -10.88 0.60
CA VAL A 169 0.85 -9.54 0.06
C VAL A 169 2.22 -8.95 -0.28
N PHE A 170 2.39 -8.51 -1.50
CA PHE A 170 3.62 -7.84 -1.94
C PHE A 170 3.34 -6.35 -2.17
N ALA A 171 4.03 -5.49 -1.44
CA ALA A 171 3.97 -4.04 -1.62
C ALA A 171 5.25 -3.53 -2.28
N GLY A 172 5.16 -3.11 -3.54
CA GLY A 172 6.26 -2.49 -4.28
C GLY A 172 6.34 -1.00 -3.98
N VAL A 173 7.38 -0.58 -3.27
CA VAL A 173 7.59 0.81 -2.84
C VAL A 173 8.75 1.43 -3.59
N GLY A 174 8.45 2.29 -4.58
CA GLY A 174 9.47 2.97 -5.37
C GLY A 174 10.32 2.02 -6.24
N GLU A 175 9.83 0.84 -6.54
CA GLU A 175 10.46 -0.12 -7.44
C GLU A 175 10.34 0.32 -8.91
N ARG A 176 11.14 -0.25 -9.78
CA ARG A 176 11.01 -0.02 -11.22
C ARG A 176 9.75 -0.70 -11.74
N THR A 177 8.98 0.00 -12.56
CA THR A 177 7.74 -0.54 -13.15
C THR A 177 7.98 -1.85 -13.90
N ARG A 178 9.13 -1.97 -14.61
CA ARG A 178 9.50 -3.19 -15.31
C ARG A 178 9.69 -4.37 -14.35
N GLU A 179 10.40 -4.18 -13.24
CA GLU A 179 10.62 -5.24 -12.24
C GLU A 179 9.30 -5.72 -11.60
N GLY A 180 8.34 -4.78 -11.42
CA GLY A 180 7.00 -5.14 -10.95
C GLY A 180 6.21 -5.97 -11.97
N ASN A 181 6.36 -5.69 -13.26
CA ASN A 181 5.73 -6.47 -14.32
C ASN A 181 6.36 -7.85 -14.45
N ASP A 182 7.70 -7.93 -14.45
CA ASP A 182 8.43 -9.20 -14.49
C ASP A 182 8.00 -10.10 -13.31
N LEU A 183 7.88 -9.52 -12.10
CA LEU A 183 7.39 -10.22 -10.91
C LEU A 183 5.97 -10.77 -11.09
N TYR A 184 5.07 -9.97 -11.65
CA TYR A 184 3.69 -10.39 -11.90
C TYR A 184 3.62 -11.55 -12.91
N GLU A 185 4.40 -11.48 -13.99
CA GLU A 185 4.46 -12.54 -15.00
C GLU A 185 5.01 -13.84 -14.40
N GLU A 186 6.11 -13.79 -13.68
CA GLU A 186 6.71 -14.97 -13.03
C GLU A 186 5.76 -15.60 -11.99
N MET A 187 5.05 -14.79 -11.19
CA MET A 187 4.04 -15.29 -10.25
C MET A 187 2.83 -15.90 -10.96
N THR A 188 2.50 -15.40 -12.14
CA THR A 188 1.41 -15.93 -12.96
C THR A 188 1.79 -17.28 -13.55
N ASP A 189 2.99 -17.40 -14.10
CA ASP A 189 3.50 -18.63 -14.70
C ASP A 189 3.68 -19.74 -13.65
N SER A 190 4.14 -19.40 -12.47
CA SER A 190 4.23 -20.35 -11.32
C SER A 190 2.90 -20.66 -10.68
N GLY A 191 1.82 -19.94 -11.01
CA GLY A 191 0.49 -20.09 -10.43
C GLY A 191 0.33 -19.56 -9.01
N VAL A 192 1.39 -19.01 -8.42
CA VAL A 192 1.40 -18.47 -7.04
C VAL A 192 0.58 -17.18 -6.92
N ILE A 193 0.39 -16.46 -8.02
CA ILE A 193 -0.42 -15.25 -8.06
C ILE A 193 -1.82 -15.43 -7.44
N LYS A 194 -2.41 -16.61 -7.55
CA LYS A 194 -3.75 -16.93 -7.00
C LYS A 194 -3.82 -16.81 -5.47
N LYS A 195 -2.68 -16.85 -4.79
CA LYS A 195 -2.55 -16.71 -3.33
C LYS A 195 -1.84 -15.42 -2.93
N THR A 196 -1.64 -14.51 -3.88
CA THR A 196 -0.87 -13.28 -3.66
C THR A 196 -1.68 -12.07 -4.10
N ALA A 197 -1.71 -11.02 -3.27
CA ALA A 197 -2.16 -9.70 -3.65
C ALA A 197 -0.95 -8.79 -3.89
N LEU A 198 -0.98 -8.00 -4.96
CA LEU A 198 0.09 -7.06 -5.30
C LEU A 198 -0.41 -5.62 -5.11
N VAL A 199 0.39 -4.80 -4.45
CA VAL A 199 0.11 -3.37 -4.27
C VAL A 199 1.31 -2.57 -4.75
N PHE A 200 1.14 -1.75 -5.79
CA PHE A 200 2.25 -1.04 -6.41
C PHE A 200 2.16 0.47 -6.21
N GLY A 201 3.25 1.04 -5.64
CA GLY A 201 3.58 2.45 -5.65
C GLY A 201 4.97 2.64 -6.24
N GLN A 202 5.07 2.43 -7.55
CA GLN A 202 6.34 2.35 -8.28
C GLN A 202 6.99 3.74 -8.48
N MET A 203 8.17 3.78 -9.12
CA MET A 203 8.94 5.01 -9.32
C MET A 203 8.18 6.11 -10.08
N ASN A 204 7.25 5.73 -10.95
CA ASN A 204 6.41 6.65 -11.73
C ASN A 204 5.27 7.28 -10.92
N GLU A 205 4.98 6.74 -9.73
CA GLU A 205 3.93 7.26 -8.87
C GLU A 205 4.37 8.52 -8.10
N PRO A 206 3.44 9.42 -7.75
CA PRO A 206 3.73 10.58 -6.94
C PRO A 206 4.33 10.23 -5.58
N PRO A 207 5.09 11.14 -4.95
CA PRO A 207 5.69 10.90 -3.63
C PRO A 207 4.68 10.49 -2.56
N GLY A 208 3.47 11.07 -2.57
CA GLY A 208 2.41 10.72 -1.62
C GLY A 208 1.98 9.26 -1.74
N ALA A 209 1.77 8.78 -2.95
CA ALA A 209 1.43 7.37 -3.21
C ALA A 209 2.53 6.44 -2.71
N ARG A 210 3.78 6.70 -3.06
CA ARG A 210 4.94 5.90 -2.61
C ARG A 210 5.12 5.90 -1.10
N MET A 211 4.74 6.98 -0.43
CA MET A 211 4.82 7.11 1.03
C MET A 211 3.77 6.25 1.76
N ARG A 212 2.64 5.97 1.12
CA ARG A 212 1.49 5.27 1.75
C ARG A 212 1.28 3.84 1.25
N VAL A 213 1.82 3.47 0.09
CA VAL A 213 1.59 2.14 -0.51
C VAL A 213 1.96 0.97 0.41
N ALA A 214 2.96 1.11 1.26
CA ALA A 214 3.32 0.07 2.23
C ALA A 214 2.19 -0.15 3.27
N LEU A 215 1.51 0.92 3.69
CA LEU A 215 0.34 0.83 4.59
C LEU A 215 -0.87 0.21 3.89
N THR A 216 -1.02 0.47 2.59
CA THR A 216 -2.05 -0.18 1.77
C THR A 216 -1.82 -1.69 1.69
N GLY A 217 -0.57 -2.12 1.60
CA GLY A 217 -0.23 -3.55 1.56
C GLY A 217 -0.33 -4.25 2.91
N LEU A 218 -0.25 -3.52 4.02
CA LEU A 218 -0.36 -4.03 5.38
C LEU A 218 -1.82 -4.23 5.82
#